data_f95a97c66742947ce00b4f8678241a33
#
_entry.id   f95a97c66742947ce00b4f8678241a33
#
_cell.length_a   1.000
_cell.length_b   1.000
_cell.length_c   1.000
_cell.angle_alpha   90.00
_cell.angle_beta   90.00
_cell.angle_gamma   90.00
#
_symmetry.space_group_name_H-M   'P 1'
#
loop_
_entity.id
_entity.type
_entity.pdbx_description
1 polymer ?
#
loop_
_entity_poly.entity_id
_entity_poly.type
_entity_poly.pdbx_seq_one_letter_code
_entity_poly.pdbx_strand_id
1 'polypeptide(L)'
;LTVAKMQLCEIAKALSLESKILLLDEPTSSLSPQDTKNLFALLKRLVAEQDVSIVFVSHKLEEVFEICDEVTVLRDGKNACESEQITNLNRQKLVKLMIGRDEQIIKSKKNIDFTDESLLDLQSINTDLGHKNINLNLKKGEILGLYGLVGAGRTELIKCVLGLDKINSGQILLNNKEIKIKSPKDALEKYKIGYISEDRKKEGLILMHDVLSNAGITVWSNLKKILSFLNDSIVYNKVDPYVKQLEVKTPSYQQIVSNLSGGNQQKISVAKWLASGTDILFIDE
;
A
#
# COMPACT_ATOMS: atom_id res chain seq x y z
N LEU A 1 -8.68 10.41 -16.54
CA LEU A 1 -7.34 9.86 -16.80
C LEU A 1 -6.97 8.92 -15.67
N THR A 2 -6.37 7.77 -15.98
CA THR A 2 -5.76 6.88 -14.97
C THR A 2 -4.53 7.58 -14.35
N VAL A 3 -4.11 7.15 -13.15
CA VAL A 3 -2.92 7.70 -12.48
C VAL A 3 -1.69 7.61 -13.39
N ALA A 4 -1.51 6.49 -14.07
CA ALA A 4 -0.45 6.29 -15.06
C ALA A 4 -0.46 7.35 -16.18
N LYS A 5 -1.64 7.65 -16.74
CA LYS A 5 -1.77 8.68 -17.79
C LYS A 5 -1.51 10.09 -17.26
N MET A 6 -1.90 10.39 -16.02
CA MET A 6 -1.58 11.67 -15.38
C MET A 6 -0.07 11.82 -15.21
N GLN A 7 0.62 10.78 -14.79
CA GLN A 7 2.07 10.78 -14.61
C GLN A 7 2.81 11.00 -15.94
N LEU A 8 2.39 10.33 -17.01
CA LEU A 8 2.93 10.56 -18.35
C LEU A 8 2.70 12.01 -18.84
N CYS A 9 1.54 12.61 -18.51
CA CYS A 9 1.28 14.02 -18.83
C CYS A 9 2.21 14.97 -18.06
N GLU A 10 2.51 14.69 -16.79
CA GLU A 10 3.46 15.50 -16.01
C GLU A 10 4.88 15.41 -16.58
N ILE A 11 5.32 14.23 -16.99
CA ILE A 11 6.61 14.04 -17.64
C ILE A 11 6.64 14.80 -18.98
N ALA A 12 5.60 14.68 -19.81
CA ALA A 12 5.50 15.39 -21.07
C ALA A 12 5.52 16.91 -20.89
N LYS A 13 4.87 17.43 -19.84
CA LYS A 13 4.89 18.84 -19.46
C LYS A 13 6.31 19.29 -19.09
N ALA A 14 7.04 18.55 -18.27
CA ALA A 14 8.40 18.85 -17.89
C ALA A 14 9.33 18.90 -19.11
N LEU A 15 9.16 17.96 -20.03
CA LEU A 15 9.92 17.90 -21.27
C LEU A 15 9.62 19.07 -22.23
N SER A 16 8.38 19.57 -22.26
CA SER A 16 8.00 20.71 -23.12
C SER A 16 8.66 22.04 -22.72
N LEU A 17 9.30 22.10 -21.55
CA LEU A 17 10.03 23.27 -21.07
C LEU A 17 11.50 23.31 -21.52
N GLU A 18 11.93 22.41 -22.41
CA GLU A 18 13.32 22.28 -22.91
C GLU A 18 14.36 22.22 -21.77
N SER A 19 13.98 21.58 -20.66
CA SER A 19 14.81 21.47 -19.47
C SER A 19 16.06 20.63 -19.74
N LYS A 20 17.22 21.13 -19.35
CA LYS A 20 18.51 20.41 -19.42
C LYS A 20 18.70 19.43 -18.27
N ILE A 21 17.95 19.60 -17.16
CA ILE A 21 17.97 18.72 -16.01
C ILE A 21 16.54 18.29 -15.72
N LEU A 22 16.32 16.99 -15.63
CA LEU A 22 15.03 16.39 -15.32
C LEU A 22 15.10 15.65 -13.98
N LEU A 23 14.26 16.04 -13.03
CA LEU A 23 14.14 15.37 -11.73
C LEU A 23 12.88 14.49 -11.74
N LEU A 24 13.06 13.19 -11.59
CA LEU A 24 11.99 12.20 -11.61
C LEU A 24 11.93 11.48 -10.26
N ASP A 25 10.85 11.70 -9.50
CA ASP A 25 10.60 11.03 -8.22
C ASP A 25 9.57 9.93 -8.41
N GLU A 26 10.03 8.67 -8.29
CA GLU A 26 9.25 7.45 -8.48
C GLU A 26 8.34 7.44 -9.74
N PRO A 27 8.88 7.76 -10.93
CA PRO A 27 8.05 8.01 -12.11
C PRO A 27 7.33 6.77 -12.64
N THR A 28 7.66 5.60 -12.13
CA THR A 28 7.13 4.30 -12.57
C THR A 28 6.15 3.67 -11.58
N SER A 29 5.89 4.32 -10.44
CA SER A 29 5.10 3.73 -9.35
C SER A 29 3.70 3.25 -9.77
N SER A 30 3.08 3.95 -10.75
CA SER A 30 1.73 3.66 -11.26
C SER A 30 1.73 3.13 -12.70
N LEU A 31 2.89 2.86 -13.29
CA LEU A 31 3.00 2.44 -14.68
C LEU A 31 2.93 0.91 -14.82
N SER A 32 2.38 0.45 -15.94
CA SER A 32 2.51 -0.95 -16.33
C SER A 32 3.97 -1.27 -16.69
N PRO A 33 4.41 -2.55 -16.66
CA PRO A 33 5.75 -2.94 -17.11
C PRO A 33 6.06 -2.49 -18.54
N GLN A 34 5.07 -2.48 -19.41
CA GLN A 34 5.23 -2.01 -20.80
C GLN A 34 5.42 -0.50 -20.87
N ASP A 35 4.64 0.28 -20.10
CA ASP A 35 4.77 1.73 -20.05
C ASP A 35 6.11 2.15 -19.41
N THR A 36 6.58 1.42 -18.40
CA THR A 36 7.91 1.62 -17.81
C THR A 36 9.01 1.44 -18.85
N LYS A 37 8.96 0.37 -19.66
CA LYS A 37 9.94 0.16 -20.74
C LYS A 37 9.90 1.30 -21.77
N ASN A 38 8.71 1.74 -22.14
CA ASN A 38 8.53 2.86 -23.07
C ASN A 38 9.11 4.16 -22.49
N LEU A 39 8.88 4.43 -21.20
CA LEU A 39 9.47 5.56 -20.50
C LEU A 39 11.00 5.48 -20.49
N PHE A 40 11.58 4.35 -20.15
CA PHE A 40 13.03 4.17 -20.12
C PHE A 40 13.68 4.36 -21.49
N ALA A 41 13.05 3.84 -22.55
CA ALA A 41 13.50 4.08 -23.92
C ALA A 41 13.48 5.59 -24.27
N LEU A 42 12.42 6.31 -23.85
CA LEU A 42 12.33 7.74 -24.02
C LEU A 42 13.44 8.48 -23.26
N LEU A 43 13.65 8.17 -21.98
CA LEU A 43 14.67 8.81 -21.14
C LEU A 43 16.08 8.60 -21.69
N LYS A 44 16.42 7.37 -22.10
CA LYS A 44 17.71 7.06 -22.75
C LYS A 44 17.91 7.86 -24.04
N ARG A 45 16.86 8.02 -24.85
CA ARG A 45 16.91 8.83 -26.06
C ARG A 45 17.13 10.33 -25.76
N LEU A 46 16.46 10.88 -24.73
CA LEU A 46 16.63 12.26 -24.32
C LEU A 46 18.07 12.57 -23.87
N VAL A 47 18.67 11.66 -23.12
CA VAL A 47 20.08 11.77 -22.73
C VAL A 47 21.00 11.74 -23.95
N ALA A 48 20.78 10.79 -24.87
CA ALA A 48 21.65 10.59 -26.04
C ALA A 48 21.53 11.68 -27.12
N GLU A 49 20.31 12.20 -27.36
CA GLU A 49 20.03 13.11 -28.50
C GLU A 49 19.86 14.56 -28.09
N GLN A 50 19.49 14.85 -26.84
CA GLN A 50 19.15 16.22 -26.40
C GLN A 50 20.05 16.75 -25.27
N ASP A 51 21.03 15.96 -24.85
CA ASP A 51 21.98 16.32 -23.78
C ASP A 51 21.28 16.68 -22.45
N VAL A 52 20.22 15.92 -22.13
CA VAL A 52 19.44 16.06 -20.89
C VAL A 52 20.09 15.21 -19.79
N SER A 53 20.37 15.80 -18.65
CA SER A 53 20.79 15.08 -17.45
C SER A 53 19.57 14.70 -16.60
N ILE A 54 19.54 13.48 -16.04
CA ILE A 54 18.39 12.96 -15.30
C ILE A 54 18.81 12.58 -13.90
N VAL A 55 18.08 13.06 -12.90
CA VAL A 55 18.12 12.54 -11.54
C VAL A 55 16.87 11.66 -11.34
N PHE A 56 17.11 10.37 -11.19
CA PHE A 56 16.06 9.37 -11.10
C PHE A 56 15.98 8.82 -9.67
N VAL A 57 14.87 9.07 -8.97
CA VAL A 57 14.63 8.55 -7.61
C VAL A 57 13.70 7.36 -7.70
N SER A 58 14.14 6.22 -7.17
CA SER A 58 13.35 5.00 -7.12
C SER A 58 13.77 4.12 -5.94
N HIS A 59 12.82 3.35 -5.40
CA HIS A 59 13.08 2.28 -4.44
C HIS A 59 13.14 0.90 -5.13
N LYS A 60 12.84 0.82 -6.43
CA LYS A 60 12.87 -0.40 -7.22
C LYS A 60 14.26 -0.61 -7.81
N LEU A 61 15.00 -1.54 -7.23
CA LEU A 61 16.39 -1.78 -7.59
C LEU A 61 16.57 -2.16 -9.07
N GLU A 62 15.63 -2.95 -9.60
CA GLU A 62 15.65 -3.39 -11.00
C GLU A 62 15.66 -2.20 -11.95
N GLU A 63 14.88 -1.16 -11.64
CA GLU A 63 14.84 0.07 -12.44
C GLU A 63 16.15 0.85 -12.35
N VAL A 64 16.72 0.96 -11.14
CA VAL A 64 18.00 1.64 -10.94
C VAL A 64 19.11 0.94 -11.74
N PHE A 65 19.18 -0.39 -11.69
CA PHE A 65 20.16 -1.15 -12.48
C PHE A 65 19.93 -1.07 -14.01
N GLU A 66 18.70 -0.83 -14.45
CA GLU A 66 18.37 -0.75 -15.88
C GLU A 66 18.68 0.61 -16.51
N ILE A 67 18.50 1.73 -15.74
CA ILE A 67 18.53 3.06 -16.33
C ILE A 67 19.64 3.97 -15.82
N CYS A 68 20.16 3.76 -14.60
CA CYS A 68 21.13 4.66 -13.99
C CYS A 68 22.59 4.29 -14.35
N ASP A 69 23.42 5.30 -14.53
CA ASP A 69 24.87 5.15 -14.70
C ASP A 69 25.56 5.11 -13.33
N GLU A 70 25.13 5.99 -12.42
CA GLU A 70 25.66 6.16 -11.07
C GLU A 70 24.55 6.15 -10.03
N VAL A 71 24.87 5.77 -8.82
CA VAL A 71 23.92 5.69 -7.69
C VAL A 71 24.49 6.36 -6.46
N THR A 72 23.67 7.21 -5.84
CA THR A 72 23.85 7.72 -4.48
C THR A 72 22.78 7.13 -3.59
N VAL A 73 23.15 6.53 -2.45
CA VAL A 73 22.19 5.95 -1.51
C VAL A 73 22.01 6.89 -0.32
N LEU A 74 20.75 7.30 -0.10
CA LEU A 74 20.35 8.09 1.06
C LEU A 74 19.70 7.19 2.11
N ARG A 75 20.10 7.36 3.36
CA ARG A 75 19.50 6.70 4.52
C ARG A 75 19.47 7.64 5.72
N ASP A 76 18.31 7.79 6.36
CA ASP A 76 18.11 8.68 7.52
C ASP A 76 18.61 10.11 7.30
N GLY A 77 18.43 10.64 6.06
CA GLY A 77 18.83 11.99 5.67
C GLY A 77 20.35 12.18 5.46
N LYS A 78 21.11 11.09 5.36
CA LYS A 78 22.56 11.11 5.13
C LYS A 78 22.94 10.22 3.96
N ASN A 79 24.07 10.53 3.31
CA ASN A 79 24.64 9.63 2.32
C ASN A 79 25.14 8.35 3.00
N ALA A 80 24.50 7.22 2.69
CA ALA A 80 24.98 5.89 3.05
C ALA A 80 26.01 5.37 2.03
N CYS A 81 25.96 5.92 0.80
CA CYS A 81 26.97 5.75 -0.24
C CYS A 81 26.99 7.05 -1.04
N GLU A 82 28.17 7.62 -1.26
CA GLU A 82 28.40 8.65 -2.25
C GLU A 82 28.30 8.06 -3.66
N SER A 83 28.29 8.93 -4.70
CA SER A 83 28.12 8.48 -6.07
C SER A 83 29.07 7.33 -6.43
N GLU A 84 28.50 6.18 -6.78
CA GLU A 84 29.22 4.99 -7.20
C GLU A 84 28.64 4.47 -8.52
N GLN A 85 29.53 4.09 -9.45
CA GLN A 85 29.14 3.52 -10.73
C GLN A 85 28.30 2.27 -10.53
N ILE A 86 27.17 2.16 -11.24
CA ILE A 86 26.24 1.03 -11.12
C ILE A 86 26.93 -0.31 -11.41
N THR A 87 27.91 -0.31 -12.29
CA THR A 87 28.71 -1.50 -12.66
C THR A 87 29.52 -2.07 -11.49
N ASN A 88 29.83 -1.27 -10.47
CA ASN A 88 30.59 -1.68 -9.27
C ASN A 88 29.66 -2.17 -8.14
N LEU A 89 28.36 -2.07 -8.35
CA LEU A 89 27.33 -2.43 -7.38
C LEU A 89 26.66 -3.74 -7.78
N ASN A 90 26.32 -4.52 -6.77
CA ASN A 90 25.37 -5.62 -6.92
C ASN A 90 24.15 -5.39 -6.03
N ARG A 91 23.07 -6.13 -6.30
CA ARG A 91 21.80 -6.02 -5.56
C ARG A 91 22.02 -6.12 -4.04
N GLN A 92 22.81 -7.08 -3.58
CA GLN A 92 23.03 -7.30 -2.15
C GLN A 92 23.75 -6.12 -1.49
N LYS A 93 24.79 -5.57 -2.14
CA LYS A 93 25.51 -4.38 -1.66
C LYS A 93 24.59 -3.18 -1.57
N LEU A 94 23.76 -2.96 -2.60
CA LEU A 94 22.84 -1.83 -2.64
C LEU A 94 21.74 -1.94 -1.55
N VAL A 95 21.16 -3.12 -1.36
CA VAL A 95 20.19 -3.39 -0.28
C VAL A 95 20.83 -3.17 1.09
N LYS A 96 22.07 -3.65 1.31
CA LYS A 96 22.78 -3.43 2.56
C LYS A 96 23.02 -1.95 2.85
N LEU A 97 23.36 -1.15 1.85
CA LEU A 97 23.51 0.30 1.98
C LEU A 97 22.18 0.98 2.34
N MET A 98 21.08 0.59 1.70
CA MET A 98 19.74 1.14 1.97
C MET A 98 19.23 0.80 3.37
N ILE A 99 19.38 -0.45 3.82
CA ILE A 99 18.85 -0.95 5.09
C ILE A 99 19.82 -0.74 6.25
N GLY A 100 21.15 -0.69 5.97
CA GLY A 100 22.21 -0.53 6.96
C GLY A 100 22.60 -1.79 7.71
N ARG A 101 22.05 -2.93 7.31
CA ARG A 101 22.36 -4.27 7.83
C ARG A 101 22.26 -5.28 6.70
N ASP A 102 22.89 -6.42 6.86
CA ASP A 102 22.73 -7.51 5.90
C ASP A 102 21.25 -7.94 5.86
N GLU A 103 20.74 -8.14 4.67
CA GLU A 103 19.40 -8.68 4.46
C GLU A 103 19.38 -10.08 5.09
N GLN A 104 18.87 -10.18 6.30
CA GLN A 104 18.48 -11.47 6.83
C GLN A 104 17.26 -11.89 6.03
N ILE A 105 17.49 -12.70 5.00
CA ILE A 105 16.39 -13.44 4.38
C ILE A 105 15.82 -14.30 5.50
N ILE A 106 14.82 -13.75 6.18
CA ILE A 106 14.01 -14.53 7.11
C ILE A 106 13.29 -15.53 6.21
N LYS A 107 13.95 -16.65 5.95
CA LYS A 107 13.29 -17.86 5.46
C LYS A 107 12.43 -18.38 6.59
N SER A 108 11.43 -17.57 6.95
CA SER A 108 10.36 -18.04 7.78
C SER A 108 9.49 -18.98 6.93
N LYS A 109 10.04 -20.13 6.56
CA LYS A 109 9.21 -21.33 6.45
C LYS A 109 8.87 -21.73 7.88
N LYS A 110 8.03 -20.95 8.55
CA LYS A 110 7.13 -21.56 9.50
C LYS A 110 6.26 -22.45 8.62
N ASN A 111 6.42 -23.77 8.78
CA ASN A 111 5.32 -24.68 8.50
C ASN A 111 4.21 -24.25 9.48
N ILE A 112 3.44 -23.25 9.11
CA ILE A 112 2.19 -22.95 9.79
C ILE A 112 1.31 -24.06 9.27
N ASP A 113 1.04 -25.06 10.13
CA ASP A 113 -0.04 -26.01 9.89
C ASP A 113 -1.32 -25.19 9.90
N PHE A 114 -1.73 -24.73 8.72
CA PHE A 114 -3.04 -24.12 8.55
C PHE A 114 -4.06 -25.18 8.91
N THR A 115 -4.99 -24.83 9.76
CA THR A 115 -6.18 -25.66 9.92
C THR A 115 -6.89 -25.67 8.57
N ASP A 116 -7.39 -26.83 8.13
CA ASP A 116 -8.14 -26.93 6.87
C ASP A 116 -9.50 -26.17 6.93
N GLU A 117 -9.73 -25.44 8.00
CA GLU A 117 -10.93 -24.64 8.19
C GLU A 117 -10.92 -23.40 7.33
N SER A 118 -11.88 -23.32 6.42
CA SER A 118 -12.15 -22.12 5.63
C SER A 118 -12.67 -21.01 6.53
N LEU A 119 -11.98 -19.86 6.52
CA LEU A 119 -12.42 -18.67 7.23
C LEU A 119 -13.33 -17.81 6.34
N LEU A 120 -12.89 -17.50 5.12
CA LEU A 120 -13.65 -16.75 4.12
C LEU A 120 -13.63 -17.51 2.81
N ASP A 121 -14.80 -17.72 2.22
CA ASP A 121 -14.94 -18.42 0.94
C ASP A 121 -15.83 -17.60 0.00
N LEU A 122 -15.30 -17.25 -1.14
CA LEU A 122 -16.03 -16.61 -2.24
C LEU A 122 -16.34 -17.69 -3.26
N GLN A 123 -17.63 -17.88 -3.57
CA GLN A 123 -18.07 -18.92 -4.49
C GLN A 123 -18.80 -18.31 -5.68
N SER A 124 -18.25 -18.54 -6.87
CA SER A 124 -18.83 -18.15 -8.17
C SER A 124 -19.25 -16.69 -8.24
N ILE A 125 -18.43 -15.78 -7.69
CA ILE A 125 -18.72 -14.34 -7.65
C ILE A 125 -18.70 -13.78 -9.07
N ASN A 126 -19.79 -13.10 -9.44
CA ASN A 126 -19.92 -12.34 -10.67
C ASN A 126 -20.33 -10.90 -10.35
N THR A 127 -19.76 -9.93 -11.08
CA THR A 127 -20.03 -8.49 -10.86
C THR A 127 -20.16 -7.76 -12.19
N ASP A 128 -20.75 -6.57 -12.18
CA ASP A 128 -20.83 -5.67 -13.33
C ASP A 128 -19.44 -5.10 -13.73
N LEU A 129 -18.44 -5.22 -12.85
CA LEU A 129 -17.07 -4.76 -13.05
C LEU A 129 -16.21 -5.74 -13.86
N GLY A 130 -16.79 -6.82 -14.37
CA GLY A 130 -16.15 -7.78 -15.25
C GLY A 130 -15.68 -9.08 -14.59
N HIS A 131 -15.87 -9.24 -13.29
CA HIS A 131 -15.56 -10.51 -12.60
C HIS A 131 -16.57 -11.59 -13.03
N LYS A 132 -16.04 -12.77 -13.39
CA LYS A 132 -16.84 -13.93 -13.79
C LYS A 132 -16.37 -15.17 -13.06
N ASN A 133 -17.27 -15.81 -12.33
CA ASN A 133 -17.05 -17.08 -11.63
C ASN A 133 -15.79 -17.07 -10.74
N ILE A 134 -15.58 -15.98 -9.98
CA ILE A 134 -14.43 -15.87 -9.08
C ILE A 134 -14.66 -16.76 -7.88
N ASN A 135 -13.67 -17.61 -7.61
CA ASN A 135 -13.61 -18.47 -6.44
C ASN A 135 -12.32 -18.17 -5.67
N LEU A 136 -12.44 -18.00 -4.35
CA LEU A 136 -11.31 -17.71 -3.49
C LEU A 136 -11.60 -18.29 -2.10
N ASN A 137 -10.64 -19.02 -1.55
CA ASN A 137 -10.74 -19.54 -0.21
C ASN A 137 -9.58 -19.04 0.64
N LEU A 138 -9.88 -18.45 1.79
CA LEU A 138 -8.92 -18.01 2.81
C LEU A 138 -9.08 -18.87 4.05
N LYS A 139 -8.01 -19.51 4.49
CA LYS A 139 -7.98 -20.32 5.71
C LYS A 139 -7.62 -19.46 6.93
N LYS A 140 -7.96 -19.92 8.10
CA LYS A 140 -7.62 -19.25 9.36
C LYS A 140 -6.10 -19.21 9.56
N GLY A 141 -5.55 -18.00 9.78
CA GLY A 141 -4.11 -17.76 9.97
C GLY A 141 -3.29 -17.76 8.68
N GLU A 142 -3.95 -17.84 7.52
CA GLU A 142 -3.32 -17.78 6.19
C GLU A 142 -3.04 -16.34 5.76
N ILE A 143 -1.96 -16.14 5.00
CA ILE A 143 -1.71 -14.96 4.19
C ILE A 143 -1.89 -15.37 2.73
N LEU A 144 -3.03 -15.01 2.16
CA LEU A 144 -3.37 -15.29 0.76
C LEU A 144 -2.96 -14.13 -0.14
N GLY A 145 -2.07 -14.38 -1.10
CA GLY A 145 -1.65 -13.39 -2.08
C GLY A 145 -2.54 -13.35 -3.31
N LEU A 146 -3.06 -12.17 -3.67
CA LEU A 146 -3.76 -11.93 -4.94
C LEU A 146 -2.80 -11.23 -5.90
N TYR A 147 -2.42 -11.90 -6.99
CA TYR A 147 -1.50 -11.38 -7.99
C TYR A 147 -2.17 -11.18 -9.33
N GLY A 148 -1.77 -10.14 -10.08
CA GLY A 148 -2.30 -9.86 -11.41
C GLY A 148 -1.77 -8.52 -11.96
N LEU A 149 -1.95 -8.29 -13.26
CA LEU A 149 -1.59 -7.03 -13.92
C LEU A 149 -2.45 -5.86 -13.42
N VAL A 150 -1.99 -4.64 -13.66
CA VAL A 150 -2.79 -3.42 -13.44
C VAL A 150 -4.10 -3.53 -14.24
N GLY A 151 -5.23 -3.29 -13.58
CA GLY A 151 -6.55 -3.45 -14.18
C GLY A 151 -7.09 -4.89 -14.19
N ALA A 152 -6.46 -5.83 -13.48
CA ALA A 152 -6.96 -7.21 -13.35
C ALA A 152 -8.20 -7.34 -12.45
N GLY A 153 -8.66 -6.25 -11.83
CA GLY A 153 -9.89 -6.24 -11.02
C GLY A 153 -9.71 -6.65 -9.56
N ARG A 154 -8.47 -6.67 -9.03
CA ARG A 154 -8.21 -7.08 -7.63
C ARG A 154 -8.87 -6.16 -6.62
N THR A 155 -8.62 -4.85 -6.74
CA THR A 155 -9.21 -3.80 -5.89
C THR A 155 -10.72 -3.81 -5.99
N GLU A 156 -11.26 -3.92 -7.20
CA GLU A 156 -12.69 -3.95 -7.46
C GLU A 156 -13.35 -5.19 -6.81
N LEU A 157 -12.70 -6.35 -6.86
CA LEU A 157 -13.18 -7.56 -6.17
C LEU A 157 -13.28 -7.34 -4.66
N ILE A 158 -12.22 -6.77 -4.06
CA ILE A 158 -12.21 -6.46 -2.61
C ILE A 158 -13.33 -5.47 -2.28
N LYS A 159 -13.53 -4.41 -3.08
CA LYS A 159 -14.60 -3.43 -2.90
C LYS A 159 -16.00 -4.07 -2.99
N CYS A 160 -16.21 -5.03 -3.88
CA CYS A 160 -17.44 -5.83 -3.93
C CYS A 160 -17.64 -6.64 -2.65
N VAL A 161 -16.60 -7.32 -2.16
CA VAL A 161 -16.67 -8.10 -0.90
C VAL A 161 -17.01 -7.20 0.28
N LEU A 162 -16.50 -5.96 0.31
CA LEU A 162 -16.76 -4.99 1.37
C LEU A 162 -18.14 -4.31 1.25
N GLY A 163 -18.90 -4.60 0.20
CA GLY A 163 -20.22 -4.01 -0.04
C GLY A 163 -20.18 -2.57 -0.52
N LEU A 164 -19.06 -2.12 -1.12
CA LEU A 164 -18.95 -0.84 -1.83
C LEU A 164 -19.53 -0.95 -3.23
N ASP A 165 -19.30 -2.09 -3.89
CA ASP A 165 -19.82 -2.40 -5.21
C ASP A 165 -20.70 -3.65 -5.18
N LYS A 166 -21.55 -3.80 -6.20
CA LYS A 166 -22.58 -4.85 -6.22
C LYS A 166 -22.01 -6.19 -6.71
N ILE A 167 -22.35 -7.25 -5.99
CA ILE A 167 -22.24 -8.64 -6.46
C ILE A 167 -23.56 -9.04 -7.13
N ASN A 168 -23.49 -9.49 -8.39
CA ASN A 168 -24.67 -9.87 -9.18
C ASN A 168 -25.13 -11.29 -8.85
N SER A 169 -24.17 -12.20 -8.70
CA SER A 169 -24.43 -13.60 -8.33
C SER A 169 -23.21 -14.22 -7.66
N GLY A 170 -23.40 -15.36 -7.03
CA GLY A 170 -22.42 -16.03 -6.18
C GLY A 170 -22.74 -15.77 -4.71
N GLN A 171 -21.92 -16.32 -3.83
CA GLN A 171 -22.11 -16.20 -2.39
C GLN A 171 -20.79 -16.01 -1.64
N ILE A 172 -20.88 -15.33 -0.50
CA ILE A 172 -19.76 -15.14 0.42
C ILE A 172 -20.08 -15.95 1.67
N LEU A 173 -19.15 -16.83 2.05
CA LEU A 173 -19.26 -17.61 3.28
C LEU A 173 -18.19 -17.16 4.28
N LEU A 174 -18.56 -16.97 5.52
CA LEU A 174 -17.67 -16.71 6.64
C LEU A 174 -17.85 -17.83 7.67
N ASN A 175 -16.79 -18.56 7.98
CA ASN A 175 -16.86 -19.76 8.82
C ASN A 175 -17.96 -20.73 8.34
N ASN A 176 -18.01 -21.01 7.04
CA ASN A 176 -18.99 -21.87 6.35
C ASN A 176 -20.46 -21.40 6.47
N LYS A 177 -20.72 -20.14 6.84
CA LYS A 177 -22.06 -19.55 6.88
C LYS A 177 -22.18 -18.44 5.85
N GLU A 178 -23.24 -18.49 5.04
CA GLU A 178 -23.51 -17.42 4.07
C GLU A 178 -23.72 -16.08 4.78
N ILE A 179 -23.03 -15.06 4.28
CA ILE A 179 -23.13 -13.69 4.79
C ILE A 179 -23.46 -12.72 3.66
N LYS A 180 -24.08 -11.60 4.04
CA LYS A 180 -24.33 -10.47 3.12
C LYS A 180 -23.78 -9.19 3.71
N ILE A 181 -22.73 -8.67 3.09
CA ILE A 181 -22.09 -7.42 3.48
C ILE A 181 -22.73 -6.31 2.65
N LYS A 182 -23.34 -5.32 3.32
CA LYS A 182 -24.08 -4.23 2.68
C LYS A 182 -23.27 -2.91 2.62
N SER A 183 -22.21 -2.83 3.39
CA SER A 183 -21.36 -1.64 3.49
C SER A 183 -20.05 -1.97 4.21
N PRO A 184 -19.01 -1.13 4.09
CA PRO A 184 -17.77 -1.27 4.86
C PRO A 184 -18.00 -1.24 6.38
N LYS A 185 -19.03 -0.52 6.84
CA LYS A 185 -19.43 -0.52 8.24
C LYS A 185 -19.93 -1.90 8.68
N ASP A 186 -20.76 -2.56 7.87
CA ASP A 186 -21.21 -3.94 8.14
C ASP A 186 -20.03 -4.90 8.14
N ALA A 187 -19.10 -4.75 7.17
CA ALA A 187 -17.88 -5.57 7.10
C ALA A 187 -17.08 -5.49 8.42
N LEU A 188 -16.86 -4.27 8.93
CA LEU A 188 -16.13 -4.07 10.17
C LEU A 188 -16.90 -4.51 11.41
N GLU A 189 -18.14 -4.00 11.60
CA GLU A 189 -18.86 -4.15 12.86
C GLU A 189 -19.44 -5.55 13.07
N LYS A 190 -19.93 -6.20 12.00
CA LYS A 190 -20.58 -7.51 12.07
C LYS A 190 -19.63 -8.66 11.80
N TYR A 191 -18.72 -8.46 10.84
CA TYR A 191 -17.91 -9.56 10.31
C TYR A 191 -16.42 -9.42 10.60
N LYS A 192 -16.00 -8.34 11.27
CA LYS A 192 -14.60 -8.09 11.65
C LYS A 192 -13.63 -8.11 10.46
N ILE A 193 -14.08 -7.58 9.32
CA ILE A 193 -13.29 -7.46 8.09
C ILE A 193 -12.82 -6.01 7.96
N GLY A 194 -11.51 -5.83 7.79
CA GLY A 194 -10.86 -4.53 7.57
C GLY A 194 -10.26 -4.42 6.17
N TYR A 195 -9.95 -3.18 5.77
CA TYR A 195 -9.40 -2.88 4.45
C TYR A 195 -8.38 -1.73 4.49
N ILE A 196 -7.17 -2.01 4.09
CA ILE A 196 -6.12 -1.01 3.84
C ILE A 196 -6.11 -0.75 2.33
N SER A 197 -6.47 0.49 1.93
CA SER A 197 -6.55 0.88 0.53
C SER A 197 -5.19 1.32 -0.02
N GLU A 198 -4.98 1.13 -1.31
CA GLU A 198 -3.84 1.65 -2.09
C GLU A 198 -3.73 3.18 -1.96
N ASP A 199 -4.83 3.91 -2.22
CA ASP A 199 -4.87 5.37 -2.08
C ASP A 199 -5.21 5.80 -0.65
N ARG A 200 -4.21 5.74 0.24
CA ARG A 200 -4.38 6.17 1.64
C ARG A 200 -4.83 7.62 1.79
N LYS A 201 -4.50 8.49 0.81
CA LYS A 201 -4.83 9.92 0.89
C LYS A 201 -6.30 10.19 0.62
N LYS A 202 -6.95 9.40 -0.26
CA LYS A 202 -8.35 9.57 -0.60
C LYS A 202 -9.27 8.66 0.22
N GLU A 203 -8.84 7.43 0.48
CA GLU A 203 -9.69 6.39 1.08
C GLU A 203 -9.23 5.95 2.48
N GLY A 204 -7.93 6.06 2.76
CA GLY A 204 -7.33 5.48 3.95
C GLY A 204 -7.32 6.39 5.18
N LEU A 205 -7.12 7.70 5.01
CA LEU A 205 -6.87 8.66 6.09
C LEU A 205 -7.63 9.97 5.87
N ILE A 206 -7.99 10.63 6.95
CA ILE A 206 -8.50 12.00 6.95
C ILE A 206 -7.32 12.92 7.22
N LEU A 207 -6.65 13.40 6.16
CA LEU A 207 -5.36 14.10 6.25
C LEU A 207 -5.36 15.33 7.14
N MET A 208 -6.52 16.02 7.27
CA MET A 208 -6.69 17.22 8.10
C MET A 208 -6.93 16.91 9.58
N HIS A 209 -7.10 15.65 9.94
CA HIS A 209 -7.25 15.20 11.32
C HIS A 209 -5.91 14.75 11.89
N ASP A 210 -5.85 14.69 13.22
CA ASP A 210 -4.68 14.26 13.96
C ASP A 210 -4.47 12.73 13.92
N VAL A 211 -3.34 12.30 14.45
CA VAL A 211 -2.95 10.89 14.51
C VAL A 211 -3.96 10.09 15.35
N LEU A 212 -4.38 10.60 16.51
CA LEU A 212 -5.31 9.90 17.40
C LEU A 212 -6.65 9.65 16.74
N SER A 213 -7.21 10.68 16.11
CA SER A 213 -8.49 10.60 15.39
C SER A 213 -8.42 9.61 14.24
N ASN A 214 -7.36 9.66 13.43
CA ASN A 214 -7.20 8.74 12.30
C ASN A 214 -7.02 7.28 12.75
N ALA A 215 -6.15 7.04 13.72
CA ALA A 215 -5.90 5.69 14.22
C ALA A 215 -7.08 5.13 15.02
N GLY A 216 -7.89 6.01 15.64
CA GLY A 216 -9.03 5.63 16.48
C GLY A 216 -10.37 5.50 15.78
N ILE A 217 -10.52 5.98 14.54
CA ILE A 217 -11.83 6.10 13.87
C ILE A 217 -12.58 4.75 13.77
N THR A 218 -11.88 3.65 13.57
CA THR A 218 -12.45 2.30 13.45
C THR A 218 -12.94 1.72 14.77
N VAL A 219 -12.45 2.23 15.90
CA VAL A 219 -12.85 1.75 17.23
C VAL A 219 -13.95 2.60 17.87
N TRP A 220 -14.24 3.78 17.34
CA TRP A 220 -15.22 4.70 17.90
C TRP A 220 -16.62 4.11 18.06
N SER A 221 -17.10 3.38 17.06
CA SER A 221 -18.44 2.77 17.09
C SER A 221 -18.56 1.72 18.20
N ASN A 222 -17.51 0.94 18.43
CA ASN A 222 -17.48 -0.07 19.48
C ASN A 222 -17.39 0.58 20.88
N LEU A 223 -16.60 1.63 21.02
CA LEU A 223 -16.47 2.36 22.28
C LEU A 223 -17.76 3.12 22.64
N LYS A 224 -18.46 3.71 21.67
CA LYS A 224 -19.77 4.34 21.90
C LYS A 224 -20.84 3.39 22.40
N LYS A 225 -20.81 2.11 22.00
CA LYS A 225 -21.75 1.10 22.50
C LYS A 225 -21.54 0.76 23.97
N ILE A 226 -20.31 0.95 24.49
CA ILE A 226 -19.94 0.59 25.86
C ILE A 226 -20.01 1.81 26.79
N LEU A 227 -19.68 3.01 26.26
CA LEU A 227 -19.56 4.24 27.02
C LEU A 227 -20.37 5.35 26.34
N SER A 228 -21.21 6.05 27.10
CA SER A 228 -22.07 7.15 26.59
C SER A 228 -21.26 8.33 26.02
N PHE A 229 -19.98 8.46 26.40
CA PHE A 229 -19.08 9.51 25.93
C PHE A 229 -17.77 8.89 25.46
N LEU A 230 -17.29 9.35 24.28
CA LEU A 230 -15.93 9.08 23.82
C LEU A 230 -14.96 9.99 24.60
N ASN A 231 -13.97 9.37 25.26
CA ASN A 231 -12.87 10.07 25.88
C ASN A 231 -11.59 9.73 25.14
N ASP A 232 -10.80 10.74 24.78
CA ASP A 232 -9.53 10.59 24.07
C ASP A 232 -8.58 9.62 24.76
N SER A 233 -8.59 9.56 26.10
CA SER A 233 -7.76 8.62 26.86
C SER A 233 -8.11 7.15 26.58
N ILE A 234 -9.38 6.85 26.33
CA ILE A 234 -9.82 5.48 26.03
C ILE A 234 -9.40 5.10 24.60
N VAL A 235 -9.56 6.03 23.66
CA VAL A 235 -9.11 5.84 22.27
C VAL A 235 -7.59 5.69 22.25
N TYR A 236 -6.86 6.56 22.96
CA TYR A 236 -5.41 6.50 23.09
C TYR A 236 -4.94 5.11 23.58
N ASN A 237 -5.51 4.60 24.66
CA ASN A 237 -5.12 3.31 25.23
C ASN A 237 -5.35 2.13 24.25
N LYS A 238 -6.32 2.26 23.35
CA LYS A 238 -6.58 1.25 22.30
C LYS A 238 -5.60 1.32 21.14
N VAL A 239 -5.15 2.50 20.79
CA VAL A 239 -4.36 2.81 19.60
C VAL A 239 -2.85 2.78 19.85
N ASP A 240 -2.43 3.28 21.03
CA ASP A 240 -1.02 3.46 21.42
C ASP A 240 -0.15 2.20 21.24
N PRO A 241 -0.61 0.99 21.62
CA PRO A 241 0.20 -0.21 21.43
C PRO A 241 0.58 -0.47 19.96
N TYR A 242 -0.33 -0.20 19.04
CA TYR A 242 -0.09 -0.43 17.60
C TYR A 242 0.73 0.68 16.97
N VAL A 243 0.52 1.93 17.37
CA VAL A 243 1.34 3.07 16.93
C VAL A 243 2.80 2.88 17.34
N LYS A 244 3.04 2.40 18.57
CA LYS A 244 4.38 2.06 19.06
C LYS A 244 4.97 0.84 18.36
N GLN A 245 4.19 -0.25 18.21
CA GLN A 245 4.63 -1.47 17.54
C GLN A 245 5.07 -1.22 16.10
N LEU A 246 4.37 -0.30 15.40
CA LEU A 246 4.70 0.09 14.04
C LEU A 246 5.78 1.18 13.97
N GLU A 247 6.28 1.64 15.11
CA GLU A 247 7.31 2.69 15.20
C GLU A 247 6.90 3.93 14.38
N VAL A 248 5.66 4.43 14.59
CA VAL A 248 5.19 5.66 13.95
C VAL A 248 5.98 6.84 14.50
N LYS A 249 6.72 7.53 13.65
CA LYS A 249 7.46 8.74 14.03
C LYS A 249 6.53 9.95 13.97
N THR A 250 6.05 10.39 15.12
CA THR A 250 5.21 11.59 15.30
C THR A 250 5.63 12.36 16.55
N PRO A 251 5.60 13.71 16.54
CA PRO A 251 5.89 14.51 17.74
C PRO A 251 4.85 14.31 18.84
N SER A 252 3.58 14.12 18.46
CA SER A 252 2.47 13.89 19.38
C SER A 252 1.31 13.19 18.65
N TYR A 253 0.31 12.72 19.41
CA TYR A 253 -0.93 12.16 18.85
C TYR A 253 -1.88 13.23 18.28
N GLN A 254 -1.69 14.49 18.64
CA GLN A 254 -2.41 15.66 18.11
C GLN A 254 -1.78 16.21 16.82
N GLN A 255 -0.66 15.65 16.38
CA GLN A 255 -0.05 16.04 15.11
C GLN A 255 -0.98 15.73 13.93
N ILE A 256 -1.23 16.73 13.08
CA ILE A 256 -2.03 16.58 11.85
C ILE A 256 -1.31 15.63 10.89
N VAL A 257 -2.06 14.66 10.35
CA VAL A 257 -1.51 13.56 9.56
C VAL A 257 -0.90 14.03 8.24
N SER A 258 -1.42 15.11 7.63
CA SER A 258 -0.84 15.69 6.41
C SER A 258 0.62 16.13 6.58
N ASN A 259 1.05 16.48 7.79
CA ASN A 259 2.41 16.94 8.09
C ASN A 259 3.41 15.79 8.32
N LEU A 260 2.95 14.55 8.27
CA LEU A 260 3.79 13.37 8.42
C LEU A 260 4.30 12.87 7.07
N SER A 261 5.46 12.21 7.09
CA SER A 261 5.98 11.52 5.90
C SER A 261 5.01 10.42 5.43
N GLY A 262 5.05 10.09 4.12
CA GLY A 262 4.21 9.06 3.54
C GLY A 262 4.31 7.71 4.27
N GLY A 263 5.51 7.30 4.67
CA GLY A 263 5.71 6.07 5.44
C GLY A 263 5.03 6.09 6.81
N ASN A 264 5.02 7.23 7.52
CA ASN A 264 4.30 7.35 8.79
C ASN A 264 2.77 7.38 8.59
N GLN A 265 2.29 8.02 7.52
CA GLN A 265 0.87 7.96 7.12
C GLN A 265 0.44 6.50 6.86
N GLN A 266 1.25 5.72 6.14
CA GLN A 266 0.99 4.29 5.89
C GLN A 266 0.89 3.51 7.20
N LYS A 267 1.85 3.70 8.12
CA LYS A 267 1.84 3.07 9.43
C LYS A 267 0.59 3.40 10.25
N ILE A 268 0.10 4.64 10.18
CA ILE A 268 -1.16 5.05 10.83
C ILE A 268 -2.35 4.34 10.20
N SER A 269 -2.39 4.22 8.86
CA SER A 269 -3.44 3.46 8.17
C SER A 269 -3.47 2.00 8.62
N VAL A 270 -2.31 1.36 8.83
CA VAL A 270 -2.23 0.00 9.37
C VAL A 270 -2.66 -0.04 10.85
N ALA A 271 -2.14 0.88 11.69
CA ALA A 271 -2.47 0.95 13.12
C ALA A 271 -3.97 1.05 13.35
N LYS A 272 -4.68 1.83 12.55
CA LYS A 272 -6.14 1.99 12.55
C LYS A 272 -6.87 0.65 12.51
N TRP A 273 -6.47 -0.24 11.62
CA TRP A 273 -7.12 -1.54 11.45
C TRP A 273 -6.69 -2.56 12.50
N LEU A 274 -5.44 -2.56 12.91
CA LEU A 274 -4.99 -3.40 14.02
C LEU A 274 -5.72 -3.06 15.32
N ALA A 275 -5.92 -1.76 15.61
CA ALA A 275 -6.65 -1.31 16.79
C ALA A 275 -8.13 -1.73 16.79
N SER A 276 -8.72 -1.94 15.62
CA SER A 276 -10.13 -2.36 15.47
C SER A 276 -10.38 -3.81 15.86
N GLY A 277 -9.33 -4.65 15.94
CA GLY A 277 -9.45 -6.08 16.23
C GLY A 277 -10.17 -6.85 15.13
N THR A 278 -9.79 -6.59 13.87
CA THR A 278 -10.30 -7.32 12.70
C THR A 278 -9.74 -8.75 12.66
N ASP A 279 -10.57 -9.70 12.24
CA ASP A 279 -10.19 -11.11 12.05
C ASP A 279 -9.64 -11.35 10.63
N ILE A 280 -10.12 -10.57 9.67
CA ILE A 280 -9.67 -10.59 8.27
C ILE A 280 -9.25 -9.16 7.87
N LEU A 281 -8.09 -9.05 7.25
CA LEU A 281 -7.57 -7.77 6.74
C LEU A 281 -7.21 -7.91 5.27
N PHE A 282 -7.92 -7.18 4.43
CA PHE A 282 -7.52 -6.98 3.04
C PHE A 282 -6.49 -5.87 2.98
N ILE A 283 -5.39 -6.12 2.28
CA ILE A 283 -4.31 -5.14 2.07
C ILE A 283 -4.15 -4.98 0.56
N ASP A 284 -4.41 -3.78 0.08
CA ASP A 284 -4.36 -3.41 -1.34
C ASP A 284 -3.23 -2.39 -1.53
N GLU A 285 -2.17 -2.82 -2.24
CA GLU A 285 -0.99 -1.99 -2.51
C GLU A 285 -0.36 -2.32 -3.87
#